data_721371f3c8ec250b354548121763612f
#
_entry.id   721371f3c8ec250b354548121763612f
#
_cell.length_a   1.000
_cell.length_b   1.000
_cell.length_c   1.000
_cell.angle_alpha   90.00
_cell.angle_beta   90.00
_cell.angle_gamma   90.00
#
_symmetry.space_group_name_H-M   'P 1'
#
loop_
_entity.id
_entity.type
_entity.pdbx_description
1 polymer ?
#
loop_
_entity_poly.entity_id
_entity_poly.type
_entity_poly.pdbx_seq_one_letter_code
_entity_poly.pdbx_strand_id
1 'polypeptide(L)'
;MELELKKETLCFYEFSTAATAVHEEATETIVPDYCPDIARIIDSDGKVFLRGKDIQGDKAIVTGSVKVTVLFTPEGENGIRNLEFSLPFNTSLSNKDFEHCQSLFARVHIQSIETKSLNPRKIFTRVLLTVRLQGLKSTKADFCTDISAQSALGIAQMARQETLNLITAYTEKDFTFTDEIAIPAGKEAVLEILSC
;
A
#
# COMPACT_ATOMS: atom_id res chain seq x y z
N MET A 1 31.08 -21.13 42.53
CA MET A 1 31.83 -20.29 41.59
C MET A 1 30.80 -19.71 40.66
N GLU A 2 30.42 -18.47 40.89
CA GLU A 2 29.28 -17.90 40.17
C GLU A 2 29.80 -16.70 39.38
N LEU A 3 29.57 -16.75 38.05
CA LEU A 3 29.83 -15.67 37.13
C LEU A 3 28.47 -15.02 36.88
N GLU A 4 28.31 -13.76 37.25
CA GLU A 4 27.08 -13.04 37.08
C GLU A 4 27.15 -12.17 35.81
N LEU A 5 26.20 -12.39 34.87
CA LEU A 5 26.07 -11.62 33.64
C LEU A 5 25.01 -10.53 33.83
N LYS A 6 25.42 -9.27 33.74
CA LYS A 6 24.49 -8.16 33.67
C LYS A 6 23.92 -8.08 32.25
N LYS A 7 22.61 -8.18 32.17
CA LYS A 7 21.90 -8.14 30.88
C LYS A 7 21.00 -6.93 30.80
N GLU A 8 20.90 -6.37 29.63
CA GLU A 8 19.95 -5.33 29.30
C GLU A 8 19.05 -5.85 28.18
N THR A 9 17.71 -5.73 28.39
CA THR A 9 16.71 -6.18 27.43
C THR A 9 16.28 -5.00 26.55
N LEU A 10 16.49 -5.10 25.26
CA LEU A 10 16.01 -4.14 24.28
C LEU A 10 14.75 -4.66 23.62
N CYS A 11 13.74 -3.77 23.48
CA CYS A 11 12.52 -4.02 22.73
C CYS A 11 12.58 -3.24 21.43
N PHE A 12 12.31 -3.91 20.32
CA PHE A 12 12.34 -3.30 19.00
C PHE A 12 11.36 -4.00 18.05
N TYR A 13 11.12 -3.40 16.91
CA TYR A 13 10.30 -4.00 15.85
C TYR A 13 11.20 -4.57 14.76
N GLU A 14 10.77 -5.69 14.19
CA GLU A 14 11.38 -6.27 13.01
C GLU A 14 10.31 -6.62 11.96
N PHE A 15 10.69 -6.57 10.70
CA PHE A 15 9.86 -7.13 9.63
C PHE A 15 9.99 -8.66 9.69
N SER A 16 8.92 -9.33 10.14
CA SER A 16 8.94 -10.78 10.32
C SER A 16 8.59 -11.54 9.07
N THR A 17 7.72 -10.97 8.23
CA THR A 17 7.24 -11.62 7.02
C THR A 17 6.88 -10.62 5.95
N ALA A 18 7.00 -11.04 4.69
CA ALA A 18 6.54 -10.30 3.53
C ALA A 18 5.74 -11.25 2.62
N ALA A 19 4.63 -10.76 2.11
CA ALA A 19 3.81 -11.48 1.15
C ALA A 19 3.44 -10.58 -0.02
N THR A 20 3.39 -11.14 -1.21
CA THR A 20 2.96 -10.44 -2.41
C THR A 20 1.95 -11.31 -3.15
N ALA A 21 0.84 -10.71 -3.55
CA ALA A 21 -0.16 -11.35 -4.39
C ALA A 21 -0.62 -10.42 -5.49
N VAL A 22 -1.12 -11.03 -6.56
CA VAL A 22 -1.84 -10.34 -7.62
C VAL A 22 -3.32 -10.59 -7.38
N HIS A 23 -4.10 -9.53 -7.42
CA HIS A 23 -5.55 -9.55 -7.22
C HIS A 23 -6.24 -8.92 -8.43
N GLU A 24 -7.25 -9.59 -8.94
CA GLU A 24 -8.03 -9.13 -10.09
C GLU A 24 -9.44 -8.76 -9.64
N GLU A 25 -9.89 -7.57 -10.02
CA GLU A 25 -11.27 -7.15 -9.91
C GLU A 25 -11.81 -6.78 -11.28
N ALA A 26 -13.04 -7.20 -11.56
CA ALA A 26 -13.72 -6.88 -12.81
C ALA A 26 -15.15 -6.47 -12.57
N THR A 27 -15.64 -5.51 -13.35
CA THR A 27 -17.02 -5.04 -13.25
C THR A 27 -17.56 -4.63 -14.59
N GLU A 28 -18.89 -4.74 -14.71
CA GLU A 28 -19.66 -4.11 -15.78
C GLU A 28 -20.30 -2.83 -15.23
N THR A 29 -20.04 -1.71 -15.89
CA THR A 29 -20.57 -0.40 -15.50
C THR A 29 -21.51 0.11 -16.57
N ILE A 30 -22.70 0.54 -16.14
CA ILE A 30 -23.67 1.22 -17.03
C ILE A 30 -23.27 2.69 -17.09
N VAL A 31 -23.20 3.23 -18.29
CA VAL A 31 -22.96 4.66 -18.53
C VAL A 31 -24.17 5.45 -18.01
N PRO A 32 -23.98 6.40 -17.08
CA PRO A 32 -25.09 7.19 -16.54
C PRO A 32 -25.81 8.00 -17.62
N ASP A 33 -27.09 8.30 -17.41
CA ASP A 33 -27.95 8.99 -18.40
C ASP A 33 -27.49 10.42 -18.75
N TYR A 34 -26.76 11.05 -17.82
CA TYR A 34 -26.16 12.38 -18.08
C TYR A 34 -24.90 12.33 -18.93
N CYS A 35 -24.33 11.15 -19.18
CA CYS A 35 -23.21 10.97 -20.09
C CYS A 35 -23.71 10.57 -21.48
N PRO A 36 -23.09 11.08 -22.56
CA PRO A 36 -23.42 10.64 -23.92
C PRO A 36 -23.01 9.19 -24.16
N ASP A 37 -23.54 8.60 -25.21
CA ASP A 37 -23.19 7.26 -25.66
C ASP A 37 -21.71 7.17 -26.04
N ILE A 38 -21.07 6.06 -25.73
CA ILE A 38 -19.65 5.84 -25.99
C ILE A 38 -19.49 5.32 -27.43
N ALA A 39 -18.84 6.11 -28.29
CA ALA A 39 -18.40 5.65 -29.58
C ALA A 39 -17.11 4.84 -29.51
N ARG A 40 -16.11 5.33 -28.75
CA ARG A 40 -14.81 4.68 -28.61
C ARG A 40 -14.14 5.04 -27.29
N ILE A 41 -13.59 4.07 -26.60
CA ILE A 41 -12.69 4.27 -25.44
C ILE A 41 -11.31 4.64 -25.97
N ILE A 42 -10.73 5.71 -25.40
CA ILE A 42 -9.40 6.22 -25.73
C ILE A 42 -8.38 5.64 -24.78
N ASP A 43 -8.65 5.78 -23.45
CA ASP A 43 -7.74 5.39 -22.40
C ASP A 43 -8.47 5.12 -21.09
N SER A 44 -7.81 4.42 -20.18
CA SER A 44 -8.32 4.14 -18.84
C SER A 44 -7.19 4.24 -17.82
N ASP A 45 -7.39 5.07 -16.82
CA ASP A 45 -6.46 5.25 -15.70
C ASP A 45 -7.16 5.02 -14.36
N GLY A 46 -6.40 4.90 -13.28
CA GLY A 46 -6.98 4.68 -11.97
C GLY A 46 -6.07 5.02 -10.81
N LYS A 47 -6.70 5.30 -9.67
CA LYS A 47 -6.03 5.56 -8.39
C LYS A 47 -6.53 4.61 -7.32
N VAL A 48 -5.60 4.04 -6.56
CA VAL A 48 -5.92 3.15 -5.43
C VAL A 48 -6.10 3.97 -4.17
N PHE A 49 -7.19 3.67 -3.46
CA PHE A 49 -7.48 4.19 -2.13
C PHE A 49 -7.61 3.02 -1.16
N LEU A 50 -6.65 2.91 -0.24
CA LEU A 50 -6.72 1.95 0.85
C LEU A 50 -7.74 2.44 1.88
N ARG A 51 -8.63 1.55 2.34
CA ARG A 51 -9.63 1.84 3.38
C ARG A 51 -9.29 1.17 4.70
N GLY A 52 -8.71 0.00 4.63
CA GLY A 52 -8.37 -0.76 5.83
C GLY A 52 -7.36 -1.85 5.58
N LYS A 53 -6.67 -2.20 6.65
CA LYS A 53 -5.75 -3.33 6.72
C LYS A 53 -5.87 -3.95 8.11
N ASP A 54 -5.95 -5.27 8.17
CA ASP A 54 -6.18 -6.02 9.40
C ASP A 54 -5.47 -7.36 9.37
N ILE A 55 -5.17 -7.90 10.56
CA ILE A 55 -4.59 -9.22 10.74
C ILE A 55 -5.59 -10.08 11.50
N GLN A 56 -6.00 -11.20 10.92
CA GLN A 56 -6.92 -12.15 11.52
C GLN A 56 -6.29 -13.56 11.53
N GLY A 57 -5.63 -13.89 12.62
CA GLY A 57 -4.85 -15.11 12.75
C GLY A 57 -3.70 -15.13 11.73
N ASP A 58 -3.66 -16.13 10.87
CA ASP A 58 -2.66 -16.31 9.82
C ASP A 58 -2.96 -15.51 8.54
N LYS A 59 -4.02 -14.68 8.53
CA LYS A 59 -4.46 -13.93 7.35
C LYS A 59 -4.28 -12.43 7.55
N ALA A 60 -3.67 -11.80 6.57
CA ALA A 60 -3.65 -10.36 6.43
C ALA A 60 -4.69 -9.93 5.38
N ILE A 61 -5.61 -9.06 5.77
CA ILE A 61 -6.73 -8.60 4.95
C ILE A 61 -6.49 -7.14 4.59
N VAL A 62 -6.66 -6.81 3.32
CA VAL A 62 -6.57 -5.43 2.81
C VAL A 62 -7.83 -5.10 2.04
N THR A 63 -8.44 -3.98 2.39
CA THR A 63 -9.64 -3.48 1.74
C THR A 63 -9.40 -2.09 1.18
N GLY A 64 -10.03 -1.80 0.06
CA GLY A 64 -9.90 -0.50 -0.58
C GLY A 64 -10.82 -0.34 -1.78
N SER A 65 -10.52 0.65 -2.58
CA SER A 65 -11.19 0.87 -3.86
C SER A 65 -10.23 1.43 -4.89
N VAL A 66 -10.49 1.14 -6.15
CA VAL A 66 -9.84 1.78 -7.27
C VAL A 66 -10.83 2.78 -7.86
N LYS A 67 -10.47 4.07 -7.87
CA LYS A 67 -11.20 5.07 -8.66
C LYS A 67 -10.69 4.96 -10.09
N VAL A 68 -11.55 4.53 -10.99
CA VAL A 68 -11.23 4.38 -12.41
C VAL A 68 -11.77 5.58 -13.17
N THR A 69 -10.95 6.15 -14.04
CA THR A 69 -11.30 7.21 -14.99
C THR A 69 -11.13 6.67 -16.40
N VAL A 70 -12.21 6.67 -17.16
CA VAL A 70 -12.23 6.22 -18.57
C VAL A 70 -12.40 7.43 -19.48
N LEU A 71 -11.47 7.65 -20.39
CA LEU A 71 -11.57 8.68 -21.41
C LEU A 71 -12.16 8.07 -22.70
N PHE A 72 -13.15 8.74 -23.27
CA PHE A 72 -13.85 8.24 -24.45
C PHE A 72 -14.27 9.36 -25.41
N THR A 73 -14.47 9.00 -26.67
CA THR A 73 -15.15 9.85 -27.64
C THR A 73 -16.64 9.54 -27.61
N PRO A 74 -17.50 10.55 -27.47
CA PRO A 74 -18.95 10.37 -27.50
C PRO A 74 -19.47 10.10 -28.89
N GLU A 75 -20.62 9.44 -29.00
CA GLU A 75 -21.34 9.27 -30.28
C GLU A 75 -22.10 10.55 -30.64
N GLY A 76 -21.95 11.01 -31.89
CA GLY A 76 -22.67 12.19 -32.37
C GLY A 76 -22.17 13.54 -31.90
N GLU A 77 -21.13 13.59 -31.03
CA GLU A 77 -20.53 14.80 -30.54
C GLU A 77 -19.01 14.82 -30.82
N ASN A 78 -18.44 16.02 -30.91
CA ASN A 78 -17.00 16.19 -31.02
C ASN A 78 -16.37 16.35 -29.61
N GLY A 79 -15.14 15.87 -29.47
CA GLY A 79 -14.34 16.04 -28.26
C GLY A 79 -14.15 14.75 -27.47
N ILE A 80 -13.60 14.90 -26.27
CA ILE A 80 -13.32 13.81 -25.35
C ILE A 80 -14.17 14.03 -24.10
N ARG A 81 -14.68 12.96 -23.53
CA ARG A 81 -15.39 12.96 -22.23
C ARG A 81 -14.72 11.95 -21.30
N ASN A 82 -14.98 12.11 -20.02
CA ASN A 82 -14.56 11.16 -19.01
C ASN A 82 -15.78 10.52 -18.32
N LEU A 83 -15.57 9.30 -17.86
CA LEU A 83 -16.48 8.57 -16.98
C LEU A 83 -15.68 8.09 -15.79
N GLU A 84 -16.14 8.43 -14.58
CA GLU A 84 -15.49 8.01 -13.33
C GLU A 84 -16.40 7.07 -12.53
N PHE A 85 -15.80 6.03 -11.99
CA PHE A 85 -16.49 5.11 -11.08
C PHE A 85 -15.51 4.49 -10.11
N SER A 86 -16.04 3.89 -9.03
CA SER A 86 -15.23 3.26 -7.99
C SER A 86 -15.43 1.76 -8.01
N LEU A 87 -14.34 1.01 -8.06
CA LEU A 87 -14.31 -0.44 -8.00
C LEU A 87 -13.74 -0.87 -6.63
N PRO A 88 -14.57 -1.39 -5.71
CA PRO A 88 -14.08 -1.87 -4.43
C PRO A 88 -13.29 -3.16 -4.60
N PHE A 89 -12.28 -3.37 -3.74
CA PHE A 89 -11.56 -4.62 -3.65
C PHE A 89 -11.40 -5.07 -2.19
N ASN A 90 -11.34 -6.38 -2.02
CA ASN A 90 -11.03 -7.02 -0.75
C ASN A 90 -10.13 -8.23 -1.04
N THR A 91 -8.91 -8.17 -0.54
CA THR A 91 -7.94 -9.26 -0.73
C THR A 91 -7.39 -9.73 0.58
N SER A 92 -7.11 -11.03 0.66
CA SER A 92 -6.49 -11.64 1.83
C SER A 92 -5.31 -12.51 1.42
N LEU A 93 -4.22 -12.40 2.17
CA LEU A 93 -3.04 -13.23 2.02
C LEU A 93 -2.81 -14.01 3.30
N SER A 94 -2.60 -15.33 3.16
CA SER A 94 -2.33 -16.20 4.30
C SER A 94 -0.84 -16.45 4.43
N ASN A 95 -0.32 -16.23 5.63
CA ASN A 95 1.01 -16.63 6.04
C ASN A 95 1.01 -16.79 7.56
N LYS A 96 1.48 -17.93 8.05
CA LYS A 96 1.51 -18.27 9.49
C LYS A 96 2.24 -17.22 10.34
N ASP A 97 3.22 -16.56 9.76
CA ASP A 97 3.99 -15.54 10.49
C ASP A 97 3.17 -14.28 10.79
N PHE A 98 2.04 -14.04 10.10
CA PHE A 98 1.15 -12.91 10.40
C PHE A 98 0.51 -13.03 11.78
N GLU A 99 0.31 -14.23 12.29
CA GLU A 99 -0.25 -14.47 13.64
C GLU A 99 0.60 -13.80 14.75
N HIS A 100 1.89 -13.64 14.51
CA HIS A 100 2.82 -13.02 15.44
C HIS A 100 3.07 -11.52 15.21
N CYS A 101 2.44 -10.94 14.17
CA CYS A 101 2.61 -9.55 13.82
C CYS A 101 1.63 -8.66 14.59
N GLN A 102 2.11 -7.52 15.06
CA GLN A 102 1.30 -6.53 15.76
C GLN A 102 0.80 -5.42 14.83
N SER A 103 1.45 -5.26 13.69
CA SER A 103 1.10 -4.25 12.71
C SER A 103 1.38 -4.75 11.30
N LEU A 104 0.63 -4.22 10.33
CA LEU A 104 0.72 -4.56 8.93
C LEU A 104 1.05 -3.31 8.12
N PHE A 105 2.09 -3.39 7.31
CA PHE A 105 2.38 -2.43 6.27
C PHE A 105 1.86 -2.96 4.94
N ALA A 106 1.03 -2.19 4.25
CA ALA A 106 0.39 -2.59 3.00
C ALA A 106 0.68 -1.57 1.89
N ARG A 107 1.09 -2.07 0.73
CA ARG A 107 1.19 -1.29 -0.50
C ARG A 107 0.42 -1.97 -1.61
N VAL A 108 -0.44 -1.22 -2.28
CA VAL A 108 -1.21 -1.70 -3.42
C VAL A 108 -0.90 -0.82 -4.62
N HIS A 109 -0.56 -1.47 -5.73
CA HIS A 109 -0.27 -0.80 -7.00
C HIS A 109 -1.14 -1.38 -8.09
N ILE A 110 -1.62 -0.53 -8.98
CA ILE A 110 -2.27 -0.96 -10.21
C ILE A 110 -1.20 -1.48 -11.15
N GLN A 111 -1.35 -2.72 -11.59
CA GLN A 111 -0.49 -3.34 -12.60
C GLN A 111 -1.03 -3.05 -14.01
N SER A 112 -2.34 -3.15 -14.20
CA SER A 112 -3.02 -2.81 -15.45
C SER A 112 -4.49 -2.51 -15.22
N ILE A 113 -5.04 -1.67 -16.12
CA ILE A 113 -6.48 -1.43 -16.24
C ILE A 113 -6.84 -1.68 -17.72
N GLU A 114 -7.83 -2.52 -17.94
CA GLU A 114 -8.38 -2.78 -19.26
C GLU A 114 -9.87 -2.45 -19.26
N THR A 115 -10.28 -1.54 -20.13
CA THR A 115 -11.68 -1.19 -20.31
C THR A 115 -12.11 -1.43 -21.74
N LYS A 116 -13.26 -2.10 -21.93
CA LYS A 116 -13.84 -2.40 -23.23
C LYS A 116 -15.29 -1.95 -23.25
N SER A 117 -15.73 -1.36 -24.36
CA SER A 117 -17.15 -1.11 -24.60
C SER A 117 -17.83 -2.42 -24.99
N LEU A 118 -18.87 -2.79 -24.24
CA LEU A 118 -19.76 -3.90 -24.60
C LEU A 118 -20.90 -3.42 -25.53
N ASN A 119 -21.35 -2.21 -25.32
CA ASN A 119 -22.26 -1.45 -26.14
C ASN A 119 -22.12 0.04 -25.82
N PRO A 120 -22.77 0.98 -26.53
CA PRO A 120 -22.63 2.43 -26.28
C PRO A 120 -22.96 2.88 -24.84
N ARG A 121 -23.77 2.10 -24.10
CA ARG A 121 -24.22 2.40 -22.73
C ARG A 121 -23.64 1.47 -21.67
N LYS A 122 -22.73 0.57 -22.03
CA LYS A 122 -22.18 -0.41 -21.09
C LYS A 122 -20.72 -0.71 -21.36
N ILE A 123 -19.89 -0.61 -20.33
CA ILE A 123 -18.47 -0.92 -20.36
C ILE A 123 -18.15 -2.09 -19.43
N PHE A 124 -17.13 -2.85 -19.77
CA PHE A 124 -16.50 -3.85 -18.92
C PHE A 124 -15.10 -3.36 -18.56
N THR A 125 -14.79 -3.32 -17.28
CA THR A 125 -13.47 -2.92 -16.79
C THR A 125 -12.87 -4.02 -15.93
N ARG A 126 -11.61 -4.34 -16.19
CA ARG A 126 -10.79 -5.26 -15.43
C ARG A 126 -9.57 -4.52 -14.88
N VAL A 127 -9.33 -4.64 -13.59
CA VAL A 127 -8.20 -4.03 -12.90
C VAL A 127 -7.36 -5.13 -12.26
N LEU A 128 -6.07 -5.14 -12.55
CA LEU A 128 -5.11 -6.04 -11.94
C LEU A 128 -4.27 -5.26 -10.92
N LEU A 129 -4.29 -5.73 -9.67
CA LEU A 129 -3.61 -5.10 -8.54
C LEU A 129 -2.47 -5.97 -8.05
N THR A 130 -1.33 -5.36 -7.77
CA THR A 130 -0.25 -6.00 -7.00
C THR A 130 -0.34 -5.53 -5.55
N VAL A 131 -0.58 -6.46 -4.65
CA VAL A 131 -0.67 -6.23 -3.21
C VAL A 131 0.59 -6.75 -2.54
N ARG A 132 1.32 -5.86 -1.85
CA ARG A 132 2.51 -6.21 -1.07
C ARG A 132 2.26 -5.92 0.40
N LEU A 133 2.46 -6.93 1.23
CA LEU A 133 2.25 -6.87 2.67
C LEU A 133 3.54 -7.17 3.40
N GLN A 134 3.78 -6.44 4.49
CA GLN A 134 4.89 -6.68 5.40
C GLN A 134 4.36 -6.63 6.83
N GLY A 135 4.59 -7.70 7.58
CA GLY A 135 4.24 -7.80 8.99
C GLY A 135 5.35 -7.25 9.90
N LEU A 136 4.97 -6.44 10.86
CA LEU A 136 5.84 -5.93 11.92
C LEU A 136 5.57 -6.68 13.21
N LYS A 137 6.63 -7.24 13.81
CA LYS A 137 6.59 -7.99 15.05
C LYS A 137 7.46 -7.29 16.09
N SER A 138 6.96 -7.18 17.34
CA SER A 138 7.78 -6.76 18.47
C SER A 138 8.66 -7.90 18.92
N THR A 139 9.94 -7.63 19.02
CA THR A 139 10.96 -8.58 19.43
C THR A 139 11.71 -8.05 20.64
N LYS A 140 12.12 -8.95 21.52
CA LYS A 140 12.98 -8.66 22.68
C LYS A 140 14.28 -9.42 22.51
N ALA A 141 15.39 -8.75 22.75
CA ALA A 141 16.70 -9.37 22.80
C ALA A 141 17.47 -8.94 24.04
N ASP A 142 18.09 -9.89 24.68
CA ASP A 142 18.93 -9.67 25.85
C ASP A 142 20.39 -9.54 25.40
N PHE A 143 21.00 -8.43 25.79
CA PHE A 143 22.40 -8.14 25.54
C PHE A 143 23.17 -8.17 26.84
N CYS A 144 24.30 -8.87 26.85
CA CYS A 144 25.22 -8.83 27.97
C CYS A 144 25.98 -7.51 27.93
N THR A 145 25.79 -6.65 28.94
CA THR A 145 26.40 -5.32 28.99
C THR A 145 27.59 -5.30 29.97
N ASP A 146 27.65 -6.24 30.91
CA ASP A 146 28.74 -6.30 31.88
C ASP A 146 28.85 -7.72 32.46
N ILE A 147 30.01 -8.02 33.02
CA ILE A 147 30.30 -9.28 33.70
C ILE A 147 30.87 -8.97 35.04
N SER A 148 30.21 -9.40 36.13
CA SER A 148 30.78 -9.36 37.46
C SER A 148 31.35 -10.73 37.83
N ALA A 149 32.63 -10.75 38.18
CA ALA A 149 33.31 -11.95 38.62
C ALA A 149 33.98 -11.69 39.98
N GLN A 150 33.98 -12.70 40.84
CA GLN A 150 34.77 -12.61 42.07
C GLN A 150 36.25 -12.45 41.72
N SER A 151 36.93 -11.49 42.34
CA SER A 151 38.32 -11.08 42.06
C SER A 151 39.36 -12.22 42.15
N ALA A 152 39.00 -13.35 42.71
CA ALA A 152 39.88 -14.51 42.86
C ALA A 152 40.02 -15.38 41.58
N LEU A 153 39.29 -15.06 40.50
CA LEU A 153 39.19 -15.93 39.31
C LEU A 153 40.21 -15.61 38.20
N GLY A 154 40.96 -14.49 38.30
CA GLY A 154 41.94 -14.12 37.27
C GLY A 154 41.33 -13.94 35.84
N ILE A 155 40.05 -13.58 35.75
CA ILE A 155 39.38 -13.39 34.48
C ILE A 155 39.73 -12.03 33.90
N ALA A 156 40.25 -12.00 32.64
CA ALA A 156 40.45 -10.78 31.88
C ALA A 156 39.14 -10.45 31.11
N GLN A 157 38.63 -9.25 31.35
CA GLN A 157 37.44 -8.76 30.66
C GLN A 157 37.87 -7.85 29.48
N MET A 158 37.31 -8.09 28.31
CA MET A 158 37.46 -7.23 27.15
C MET A 158 36.10 -6.71 26.72
N ALA A 159 35.91 -5.41 26.80
CA ALA A 159 34.70 -4.73 26.35
C ALA A 159 34.84 -4.30 24.90
N ARG A 160 33.77 -4.48 24.11
CA ARG A 160 33.67 -3.98 22.76
C ARG A 160 32.37 -3.17 22.62
N GLN A 161 32.47 -2.03 21.97
CA GLN A 161 31.30 -1.19 21.68
C GLN A 161 30.81 -1.49 20.28
N GLU A 162 29.50 -1.78 20.17
CA GLU A 162 28.81 -2.03 18.90
C GLU A 162 27.63 -1.08 18.76
N THR A 163 27.37 -0.64 17.53
CA THR A 163 26.20 0.19 17.21
C THR A 163 25.16 -0.68 16.53
N LEU A 164 23.95 -0.73 17.11
CA LEU A 164 22.81 -1.47 16.57
C LEU A 164 21.78 -0.50 15.99
N ASN A 165 21.36 -0.73 14.73
CA ASN A 165 20.27 0.00 14.09
C ASN A 165 18.97 -0.80 14.28
N LEU A 166 18.12 -0.37 15.19
CA LEU A 166 16.87 -1.04 15.53
C LEU A 166 15.68 -0.13 15.24
N ILE A 167 14.55 -0.71 14.81
CA ILE A 167 13.29 0.00 14.65
C ILE A 167 12.64 0.10 16.03
N THR A 168 12.69 1.25 16.65
CA THR A 168 12.12 1.48 18.00
C THR A 168 10.69 1.97 17.96
N ALA A 169 10.27 2.58 16.86
CA ALA A 169 8.90 3.05 16.64
C ALA A 169 8.54 2.99 15.16
N TYR A 170 7.27 2.78 14.89
CA TYR A 170 6.68 2.83 13.57
C TYR A 170 5.39 3.66 13.62
N THR A 171 5.25 4.58 12.70
CA THR A 171 4.03 5.38 12.53
C THR A 171 3.76 5.56 11.06
N GLU A 172 2.50 5.42 10.67
CA GLU A 172 2.00 5.70 9.32
C GLU A 172 0.99 6.84 9.42
N LYS A 173 1.12 7.82 8.56
CA LYS A 173 0.24 8.99 8.56
C LYS A 173 0.01 9.45 7.12
N ASP A 174 -1.27 9.60 6.77
CA ASP A 174 -1.68 10.22 5.52
C ASP A 174 -1.72 11.74 5.67
N PHE A 175 -1.32 12.44 4.62
CA PHE A 175 -1.45 13.88 4.54
C PHE A 175 -1.93 14.28 3.15
N THR A 176 -2.68 15.37 3.10
CA THR A 176 -3.16 15.98 1.86
C THR A 176 -2.53 17.36 1.72
N PHE A 177 -2.09 17.71 0.54
CA PHE A 177 -1.61 19.04 0.21
C PHE A 177 -2.32 19.54 -1.04
N THR A 178 -2.43 20.86 -1.15
CA THR A 178 -2.97 21.56 -2.32
C THR A 178 -1.87 22.44 -2.88
N ASP A 179 -1.70 22.43 -4.19
CA ASP A 179 -0.75 23.28 -4.88
C ASP A 179 -1.43 23.98 -6.06
N GLU A 180 -0.98 25.19 -6.38
CA GLU A 180 -1.46 25.98 -7.50
C GLU A 180 -0.42 25.96 -8.62
N ILE A 181 -0.81 25.43 -9.77
CA ILE A 181 0.05 25.37 -10.95
C ILE A 181 -0.33 26.51 -11.91
N ALA A 182 0.58 27.47 -12.08
CA ALA A 182 0.38 28.54 -13.05
C ALA A 182 0.53 28.01 -14.49
N ILE A 183 -0.42 28.34 -15.33
CA ILE A 183 -0.34 28.03 -16.77
C ILE A 183 0.67 29.00 -17.40
N PRO A 184 1.69 28.52 -18.14
CA PRO A 184 2.68 29.38 -18.78
C PRO A 184 2.03 30.38 -19.73
N ALA A 185 2.56 31.61 -19.77
CA ALA A 185 2.10 32.64 -20.67
C ALA A 185 2.17 32.17 -22.14
N GLY A 186 1.11 32.45 -22.91
CA GLY A 186 1.00 32.06 -24.32
C GLY A 186 0.38 30.67 -24.56
N LYS A 187 -0.06 29.97 -23.51
CA LYS A 187 -0.91 28.78 -23.62
C LYS A 187 -2.37 29.20 -23.52
N GLU A 188 -3.24 28.40 -24.17
CA GLU A 188 -4.69 28.57 -24.07
C GLU A 188 -5.16 28.26 -22.64
N ALA A 189 -6.27 28.90 -22.26
CA ALA A 189 -6.89 28.63 -20.97
C ALA A 189 -7.37 27.17 -20.87
N VAL A 190 -7.17 26.55 -19.70
CA VAL A 190 -7.72 25.23 -19.43
C VAL A 190 -9.25 25.37 -19.30
N LEU A 191 -9.99 24.65 -20.11
CA LEU A 191 -11.44 24.61 -20.06
C LEU A 191 -11.93 23.53 -19.09
N GLU A 192 -11.28 22.36 -19.11
CA GLU A 192 -11.67 21.21 -18.32
C GLU A 192 -10.47 20.29 -18.06
N ILE A 193 -10.40 19.69 -16.87
CA ILE A 193 -9.43 18.64 -16.53
C ILE A 193 -10.17 17.30 -16.58
N LEU A 194 -9.84 16.46 -17.55
CA LEU A 194 -10.51 15.17 -17.77
C LEU A 194 -9.89 14.04 -16.92
N SER A 195 -8.61 14.14 -16.57
CA SER A 195 -7.90 13.19 -15.72
C SER A 195 -6.70 13.87 -15.07
N CYS A 196 -6.32 13.42 -13.85
CA CYS A 196 -5.13 13.91 -13.13
C CYS A 196 -4.56 12.83 -12.19
#